data_e00e1001bf6c4ffa44d7add2d7f07aa0
#
_entry.id   e00e1001bf6c4ffa44d7add2d7f07aa0
#
_cell.length_a   1.000
_cell.length_b   1.000
_cell.length_c   1.000
_cell.angle_alpha   90.00
_cell.angle_beta   90.00
_cell.angle_gamma   90.00
#
_symmetry.space_group_name_H-M   'P 1'
#
loop_
_entity.id
_entity.type
_entity.pdbx_description
1 polymer ?
#
loop_
_entity_poly.entity_id
_entity_poly.type
_entity_poly.pdbx_seq_one_letter_code
_entity_poly.pdbx_strand_id
1 'polypeptide(L)'
;MPKITSYHKGGQAGLWTKLKLFWFRKKSGAKHKKTLKRILVFLVGAFAVFLIGVVGIFAYFVKDLPNADALNKRKVIESTKIYDRTGTILLYDVHGEEKRTLIPFEEIPQYLKDATLVIEDDNFYHHFGIDFKGIIRAFLANLQGKKISQGGSTITQQLVKSTILSPEKTYARKIKEAILSIETEIKYTKEEILNLYLNQIPYGSNAYGVEAASQTFFNKHAKELTIAESALLAALPQAPSYYSPFGSHMDELKARQDYILERMLKFGYIKQEQYDQAKQEKLSFSTIKGKFPAPHFVMYVKEYLEEKYGKDYVEQAGLKVYTTLDW
;
A
#
# COMPACT_ATOMS: atom_id res chain seq x y z
N MET A 1 86.89 -52.86 16.61
CA MET A 1 86.02 -51.80 16.12
C MET A 1 85.60 -52.20 14.69
N PRO A 2 84.36 -52.64 14.46
CA PRO A 2 83.90 -52.84 13.08
C PRO A 2 82.89 -51.73 12.68
N LYS A 3 83.01 -51.30 11.45
CA LYS A 3 82.15 -50.38 10.73
C LYS A 3 80.90 -51.11 10.26
N ILE A 4 79.72 -50.57 10.52
CA ILE A 4 78.44 -51.08 9.96
C ILE A 4 78.06 -50.15 8.79
N THR A 5 78.03 -50.74 7.62
CA THR A 5 77.54 -50.18 6.37
C THR A 5 76.01 -50.28 6.31
N SER A 6 75.31 -49.20 6.15
CA SER A 6 73.86 -49.18 5.95
C SER A 6 73.49 -49.32 4.47
N TYR A 7 72.69 -50.34 4.17
CA TYR A 7 72.10 -50.55 2.83
C TYR A 7 70.83 -49.64 2.64
N HIS A 8 70.89 -48.81 1.64
CA HIS A 8 69.73 -48.07 1.16
C HIS A 8 68.95 -48.96 0.15
N LYS A 9 67.77 -49.41 0.55
CA LYS A 9 66.78 -49.99 -0.41
C LYS A 9 65.87 -48.83 -0.85
N GLY A 10 66.10 -48.29 -2.04
CA GLY A 10 65.18 -47.40 -2.75
C GLY A 10 63.97 -48.18 -3.25
N GLY A 11 62.84 -48.01 -2.59
CA GLY A 11 61.60 -48.68 -2.96
C GLY A 11 60.84 -47.90 -4.08
N GLN A 12 60.63 -48.56 -5.20
CA GLN A 12 59.78 -48.16 -6.33
C GLN A 12 58.28 -48.21 -5.97
N ALA A 13 57.88 -47.62 -4.85
CA ALA A 13 56.46 -47.59 -4.41
C ALA A 13 55.71 -46.30 -4.83
N GLY A 14 56.37 -45.36 -5.55
CA GLY A 14 55.82 -44.03 -5.78
C GLY A 14 54.87 -43.87 -6.99
N LEU A 15 55.01 -44.73 -8.01
CA LEU A 15 54.25 -44.52 -9.26
C LEU A 15 52.85 -45.16 -9.23
N TRP A 16 52.74 -46.36 -8.69
CA TRP A 16 51.48 -47.07 -8.58
C TRP A 16 50.49 -46.46 -7.56
N THR A 17 51.00 -45.88 -6.47
CA THR A 17 50.17 -45.14 -5.50
C THR A 17 49.70 -43.82 -6.07
N LYS A 18 50.51 -43.10 -6.83
CA LYS A 18 50.10 -41.86 -7.51
C LYS A 18 49.04 -42.12 -8.61
N LEU A 19 49.21 -43.22 -9.38
CA LEU A 19 48.24 -43.63 -10.41
C LEU A 19 46.90 -44.10 -9.79
N LYS A 20 46.90 -44.83 -8.67
CA LYS A 20 45.69 -45.21 -7.95
C LYS A 20 44.96 -44.00 -7.40
N LEU A 21 45.65 -43.04 -6.78
CA LEU A 21 45.06 -41.78 -6.25
C LEU A 21 44.50 -40.89 -7.37
N PHE A 22 45.18 -40.84 -8.52
CA PHE A 22 44.69 -40.09 -9.69
C PHE A 22 43.44 -40.74 -10.30
N TRP A 23 43.36 -42.05 -10.34
CA TRP A 23 42.22 -42.80 -10.85
C TRP A 23 41.01 -42.76 -9.90
N PHE A 24 41.23 -42.82 -8.57
CA PHE A 24 40.22 -42.63 -7.56
C PHE A 24 39.65 -41.19 -7.57
N ARG A 25 40.51 -40.19 -7.75
CA ARG A 25 40.10 -38.78 -7.84
C ARG A 25 39.27 -38.53 -9.12
N LYS A 26 39.63 -39.12 -10.25
CA LYS A 26 38.89 -39.02 -11.50
C LYS A 26 37.53 -39.75 -11.45
N LYS A 27 37.43 -40.92 -10.78
CA LYS A 27 36.17 -41.64 -10.54
C LYS A 27 35.25 -40.91 -9.56
N SER A 28 35.75 -40.26 -8.53
CA SER A 28 35.00 -39.44 -7.57
C SER A 28 34.39 -38.21 -8.25
N GLY A 29 35.14 -37.50 -9.08
CA GLY A 29 34.65 -36.35 -9.82
C GLY A 29 33.53 -36.68 -10.83
N ALA A 30 33.57 -37.83 -11.46
CA ALA A 30 32.54 -38.28 -12.40
C ALA A 30 31.23 -38.70 -11.69
N LYS A 31 31.32 -39.31 -10.52
CA LYS A 31 30.16 -39.64 -9.67
C LYS A 31 29.51 -38.33 -9.14
N HIS A 32 30.29 -37.36 -8.65
CA HIS A 32 29.79 -36.07 -8.18
C HIS A 32 29.10 -35.29 -9.31
N LYS A 33 29.65 -35.26 -10.51
CA LYS A 33 29.03 -34.63 -11.67
C LYS A 33 27.70 -35.27 -12.05
N LYS A 34 27.59 -36.62 -12.01
CA LYS A 34 26.34 -37.33 -12.27
C LYS A 34 25.29 -37.06 -11.17
N THR A 35 25.68 -37.01 -9.91
CA THR A 35 24.79 -36.70 -8.79
C THR A 35 24.31 -35.24 -8.87
N LEU A 36 25.20 -34.31 -9.15
CA LEU A 36 24.85 -32.89 -9.33
C LEU A 36 23.86 -32.69 -10.49
N LYS A 37 24.08 -33.41 -11.63
CA LYS A 37 23.15 -33.37 -12.76
C LYS A 37 21.78 -33.95 -12.39
N ARG A 38 21.70 -35.04 -11.60
CA ARG A 38 20.42 -35.58 -11.11
C ARG A 38 19.69 -34.61 -10.16
N ILE A 39 20.43 -33.98 -9.25
CA ILE A 39 19.87 -32.96 -8.34
C ILE A 39 19.34 -31.76 -9.16
N LEU A 40 20.10 -31.31 -10.15
CA LEU A 40 19.67 -30.21 -11.01
C LEU A 40 18.40 -30.58 -11.81
N VAL A 41 18.34 -31.77 -12.39
CA VAL A 41 17.14 -32.25 -13.11
C VAL A 41 15.94 -32.37 -12.17
N PHE A 42 16.15 -32.86 -10.93
CA PHE A 42 15.10 -32.92 -9.92
C PHE A 42 14.61 -31.52 -9.53
N LEU A 43 15.52 -30.57 -9.30
CA LEU A 43 15.17 -29.18 -8.98
C LEU A 43 14.41 -28.50 -10.12
N VAL A 44 14.83 -28.71 -11.37
CA VAL A 44 14.12 -28.17 -12.55
C VAL A 44 12.73 -28.82 -12.68
N GLY A 45 12.62 -30.15 -12.47
CA GLY A 45 11.33 -30.84 -12.46
C GLY A 45 10.40 -30.34 -11.34
N ALA A 46 10.91 -30.21 -10.13
CA ALA A 46 10.17 -29.67 -8.99
C ALA A 46 9.72 -28.22 -9.24
N PHE A 47 10.59 -27.39 -9.84
CA PHE A 47 10.26 -26.02 -10.22
C PHE A 47 9.18 -25.98 -11.32
N ALA A 48 9.24 -26.87 -12.31
CA ALA A 48 8.21 -26.96 -13.35
C ALA A 48 6.85 -27.36 -12.77
N VAL A 49 6.80 -28.34 -11.87
CA VAL A 49 5.57 -28.75 -11.15
C VAL A 49 5.04 -27.59 -10.30
N PHE A 50 5.93 -26.87 -9.62
CA PHE A 50 5.55 -25.66 -8.87
C PHE A 50 4.92 -24.61 -9.78
N LEU A 51 5.52 -24.31 -10.94
CA LEU A 51 4.96 -23.35 -11.90
C LEU A 51 3.59 -23.80 -12.43
N ILE A 52 3.42 -25.08 -12.75
CA ILE A 52 2.11 -25.62 -13.18
C ILE A 52 1.09 -25.43 -12.06
N GLY A 53 1.46 -25.70 -10.81
CA GLY A 53 0.60 -25.47 -9.64
C GLY A 53 0.19 -24.00 -9.51
N VAL A 54 1.13 -23.07 -9.65
CA VAL A 54 0.86 -21.62 -9.61
C VAL A 54 -0.10 -21.21 -10.74
N VAL A 55 0.14 -21.68 -11.97
CA VAL A 55 -0.75 -21.39 -13.12
C VAL A 55 -2.15 -22.00 -12.90
N GLY A 56 -2.23 -23.20 -12.34
CA GLY A 56 -3.51 -23.84 -12.00
C GLY A 56 -4.31 -23.06 -10.95
N ILE A 57 -3.64 -22.59 -9.89
CA ILE A 57 -4.25 -21.73 -8.86
C ILE A 57 -4.72 -20.42 -9.50
N PHE A 58 -3.87 -19.80 -10.31
CA PHE A 58 -4.23 -18.57 -11.02
C PHE A 58 -5.47 -18.78 -11.90
N ALA A 59 -5.49 -19.81 -12.74
CA ALA A 59 -6.60 -20.13 -13.63
C ALA A 59 -7.90 -20.45 -12.86
N TYR A 60 -7.80 -21.08 -11.69
CA TYR A 60 -8.95 -21.35 -10.84
C TYR A 60 -9.59 -20.06 -10.29
N PHE A 61 -8.77 -19.14 -9.79
CA PHE A 61 -9.28 -17.92 -9.18
C PHE A 61 -9.69 -16.84 -10.21
N VAL A 62 -9.10 -16.81 -11.41
CA VAL A 62 -9.43 -15.82 -12.46
C VAL A 62 -10.90 -15.92 -12.90
N LYS A 63 -11.51 -17.11 -12.86
CA LYS A 63 -12.91 -17.31 -13.30
C LYS A 63 -13.92 -16.49 -12.51
N ASP A 64 -13.66 -16.27 -11.21
CA ASP A 64 -14.58 -15.61 -10.29
C ASP A 64 -14.11 -14.19 -9.89
N LEU A 65 -13.13 -13.65 -10.62
CA LEU A 65 -12.62 -12.30 -10.32
C LEU A 65 -13.48 -11.22 -10.97
N PRO A 66 -13.88 -10.19 -10.22
CA PRO A 66 -14.35 -8.97 -10.82
C PRO A 66 -13.20 -8.35 -11.64
N ASN A 67 -13.53 -7.78 -12.79
CA ASN A 67 -12.55 -7.13 -13.67
C ASN A 67 -11.98 -5.87 -12.99
N ALA A 68 -10.67 -5.59 -13.16
CA ALA A 68 -10.04 -4.34 -12.70
C ALA A 68 -10.70 -3.07 -13.30
N ASP A 69 -11.43 -3.19 -14.41
CA ASP A 69 -12.29 -2.11 -14.93
C ASP A 69 -13.37 -1.66 -13.92
N ALA A 70 -13.64 -2.47 -12.90
CA ALA A 70 -14.52 -2.08 -11.80
C ALA A 70 -13.98 -0.88 -11.02
N LEU A 71 -12.67 -0.63 -11.05
CA LEU A 71 -12.05 0.56 -10.44
C LEU A 71 -12.60 1.86 -11.04
N ASN A 72 -12.80 1.89 -12.37
CA ASN A 72 -13.37 3.04 -13.07
C ASN A 72 -14.90 2.99 -13.22
N LYS A 73 -15.48 1.76 -13.23
CA LYS A 73 -16.94 1.58 -13.40
C LYS A 73 -17.71 1.68 -12.10
N ARG A 74 -17.06 1.51 -10.96
CA ARG A 74 -17.69 1.84 -9.71
C ARG A 74 -18.02 3.32 -9.82
N LYS A 75 -19.31 3.65 -9.95
CA LYS A 75 -19.77 5.04 -9.72
C LYS A 75 -19.13 5.43 -8.41
N VAL A 76 -18.11 6.28 -8.50
CA VAL A 76 -17.46 6.75 -7.29
C VAL A 76 -18.56 7.45 -6.53
N ILE A 77 -18.91 6.89 -5.39
CA ILE A 77 -19.92 7.49 -4.51
C ILE A 77 -19.33 8.83 -4.07
N GLU A 78 -19.82 9.89 -4.67
CA GLU A 78 -19.49 11.25 -4.22
C GLU A 78 -20.65 11.77 -3.38
N SER A 79 -20.32 12.44 -2.28
CA SER A 79 -21.33 13.08 -1.45
C SER A 79 -21.95 14.27 -2.16
N THR A 80 -23.26 14.41 -2.05
CA THR A 80 -24.00 15.59 -2.55
C THR A 80 -23.75 16.78 -1.63
N LYS A 81 -23.37 17.92 -2.23
CA LYS A 81 -23.05 19.16 -1.50
C LYS A 81 -24.12 20.21 -1.72
N ILE A 82 -24.67 20.71 -0.62
CA ILE A 82 -25.67 21.79 -0.61
C ILE A 82 -24.98 23.11 -0.26
N TYR A 83 -25.04 24.06 -1.16
CA TYR A 83 -24.43 25.38 -1.05
C TYR A 83 -25.47 26.48 -0.84
N ASP A 84 -25.04 27.62 -0.33
CA ASP A 84 -25.79 28.85 -0.32
C ASP A 84 -26.02 29.39 -1.75
N ARG A 85 -26.71 30.51 -1.89
CA ARG A 85 -27.01 31.16 -3.17
C ARG A 85 -25.79 31.56 -3.98
N THR A 86 -24.68 31.84 -3.31
CA THR A 86 -23.42 32.25 -3.95
C THR A 86 -22.58 31.06 -4.44
N GLY A 87 -22.87 29.88 -3.95
CA GLY A 87 -22.06 28.69 -4.20
C GLY A 87 -20.72 28.64 -3.48
N THR A 88 -20.46 29.62 -2.60
CA THR A 88 -19.19 29.75 -1.88
C THR A 88 -19.24 29.16 -0.48
N ILE A 89 -20.42 29.09 0.13
CA ILE A 89 -20.59 28.57 1.49
C ILE A 89 -21.23 27.18 1.39
N LEU A 90 -20.51 26.16 1.82
CA LEU A 90 -21.04 24.82 1.98
C LEU A 90 -21.95 24.77 3.21
N LEU A 91 -23.26 24.59 2.97
CA LEU A 91 -24.27 24.49 4.02
C LEU A 91 -24.34 23.07 4.58
N TYR A 92 -24.24 22.06 3.72
CA TYR A 92 -24.30 20.67 4.12
C TYR A 92 -23.68 19.74 3.10
N ASP A 93 -23.09 18.69 3.61
CA ASP A 93 -22.53 17.57 2.83
C ASP A 93 -23.44 16.35 3.07
N VAL A 94 -24.30 16.05 2.09
CA VAL A 94 -25.21 14.88 2.14
C VAL A 94 -24.42 13.65 1.75
N HIS A 95 -24.15 12.82 2.70
CA HIS A 95 -23.45 11.55 2.50
C HIS A 95 -24.23 10.42 3.18
N GLY A 96 -24.13 9.21 2.63
CA GLY A 96 -24.55 8.00 3.30
C GLY A 96 -23.51 7.58 4.35
N GLU A 97 -23.01 6.36 4.23
CA GLU A 97 -21.96 5.86 5.14
C GLU A 97 -20.57 6.43 4.83
N GLU A 98 -20.34 6.99 3.63
CA GLU A 98 -19.03 7.45 3.15
C GLU A 98 -19.06 8.92 2.72
N LYS A 99 -18.14 9.73 3.25
CA LYS A 99 -17.82 11.08 2.72
C LYS A 99 -16.72 10.95 1.69
N ARG A 100 -16.98 11.35 0.46
CA ARG A 100 -16.00 11.26 -0.62
C ARG A 100 -16.09 12.49 -1.55
N THR A 101 -14.93 13.02 -1.88
CA THR A 101 -14.74 14.06 -2.89
C THR A 101 -13.51 13.72 -3.69
N LEU A 102 -13.68 13.54 -5.00
CA LEU A 102 -12.57 13.30 -5.90
C LEU A 102 -11.90 14.61 -6.28
N ILE A 103 -10.57 14.59 -6.32
CA ILE A 103 -9.77 15.69 -6.85
C ILE A 103 -8.79 15.17 -7.90
N PRO A 104 -8.45 16.00 -8.90
CA PRO A 104 -7.40 15.68 -9.87
C PRO A 104 -6.06 15.41 -9.21
N PHE A 105 -5.24 14.57 -9.84
CA PHE A 105 -3.92 14.20 -9.29
C PHE A 105 -3.01 15.41 -9.06
N GLU A 106 -3.14 16.43 -9.89
CA GLU A 106 -2.37 17.68 -9.85
C GLU A 106 -2.75 18.53 -8.61
N GLU A 107 -3.97 18.39 -8.10
CA GLU A 107 -4.44 19.11 -6.89
C GLU A 107 -4.01 18.41 -5.60
N ILE A 108 -3.52 17.17 -5.67
CA ILE A 108 -2.97 16.46 -4.51
C ILE A 108 -1.54 16.97 -4.26
N PRO A 109 -1.22 17.49 -3.06
CA PRO A 109 0.12 18.00 -2.75
C PRO A 109 1.20 16.96 -2.96
N GLN A 110 2.34 17.38 -3.52
CA GLN A 110 3.47 16.47 -3.74
C GLN A 110 3.94 15.84 -2.42
N TYR A 111 4.01 16.61 -1.34
CA TYR A 111 4.41 16.10 -0.02
C TYR A 111 3.49 15.00 0.52
N LEU A 112 2.20 15.03 0.18
CA LEU A 112 1.27 13.97 0.57
C LEU A 112 1.49 12.69 -0.26
N LYS A 113 1.76 12.83 -1.57
CA LYS A 113 2.15 11.70 -2.43
C LYS A 113 3.42 11.05 -1.89
N ASP A 114 4.44 11.85 -1.61
CA ASP A 114 5.75 11.39 -1.11
C ASP A 114 5.61 10.74 0.28
N ALA A 115 4.86 11.36 1.20
CA ALA A 115 4.59 10.81 2.52
C ALA A 115 3.89 9.45 2.44
N THR A 116 2.92 9.32 1.53
CA THR A 116 2.21 8.05 1.29
C THR A 116 3.15 6.99 0.74
N LEU A 117 3.96 7.34 -0.26
CA LEU A 117 4.94 6.42 -0.85
C LEU A 117 5.94 5.90 0.18
N VAL A 118 6.55 6.78 0.97
CA VAL A 118 7.59 6.35 1.93
C VAL A 118 7.06 5.47 3.05
N ILE A 119 5.78 5.59 3.41
CA ILE A 119 5.23 4.82 4.54
C ILE A 119 4.53 3.53 4.08
N GLU A 120 3.83 3.57 2.96
CA GLU A 120 3.04 2.45 2.49
C GLU A 120 3.82 1.56 1.50
N ASP A 121 4.59 2.17 0.59
CA ASP A 121 5.25 1.43 -0.50
C ASP A 121 6.45 2.21 -1.08
N ASP A 122 7.59 2.16 -0.40
CA ASP A 122 8.79 2.90 -0.78
C ASP A 122 9.43 2.47 -2.11
N ASN A 123 8.99 1.33 -2.65
CA ASN A 123 9.45 0.77 -3.91
C ASN A 123 8.36 0.78 -5.01
N PHE A 124 7.29 1.56 -4.82
CA PHE A 124 6.08 1.57 -5.65
C PHE A 124 6.36 1.65 -7.16
N TYR A 125 7.25 2.53 -7.59
CA TYR A 125 7.58 2.74 -9.00
C TYR A 125 8.44 1.62 -9.61
N HIS A 126 8.97 0.67 -8.81
CA HIS A 126 9.94 -0.33 -9.24
C HIS A 126 9.44 -1.78 -9.20
N HIS A 127 8.21 -2.02 -8.74
CA HIS A 127 7.61 -3.34 -8.77
C HIS A 127 6.34 -3.34 -9.64
N PHE A 128 5.82 -4.53 -9.93
CA PHE A 128 4.64 -4.74 -10.76
C PHE A 128 3.49 -5.35 -9.93
N GLY A 129 2.86 -4.52 -9.10
CA GLY A 129 1.74 -4.86 -8.22
C GLY A 129 2.11 -5.61 -6.95
N ILE A 130 3.22 -6.35 -6.93
CA ILE A 130 3.69 -7.13 -5.79
C ILE A 130 5.17 -6.79 -5.53
N ASP A 131 5.50 -6.38 -4.31
CA ASP A 131 6.90 -6.20 -3.88
C ASP A 131 7.42 -7.44 -3.15
N PHE A 132 8.01 -8.38 -3.89
CA PHE A 132 8.62 -9.58 -3.31
C PHE A 132 9.77 -9.26 -2.35
N LYS A 133 10.54 -8.19 -2.61
CA LYS A 133 11.64 -7.77 -1.71
C LYS A 133 11.08 -7.25 -0.40
N GLY A 134 10.01 -6.45 -0.46
CA GLY A 134 9.30 -5.95 0.71
C GLY A 134 8.68 -7.08 1.55
N ILE A 135 8.09 -8.09 0.91
CA ILE A 135 7.54 -9.27 1.60
C ILE A 135 8.65 -10.03 2.35
N ILE A 136 9.79 -10.29 1.71
CA ILE A 136 10.93 -10.98 2.34
C ILE A 136 11.48 -10.13 3.50
N ARG A 137 11.65 -8.82 3.30
CA ARG A 137 12.09 -7.88 4.33
C ARG A 137 11.17 -7.90 5.54
N ALA A 138 9.85 -7.81 5.32
CA ALA A 138 8.85 -7.85 6.37
C ALA A 138 8.84 -9.18 7.12
N PHE A 139 8.98 -10.30 6.41
CA PHE A 139 9.08 -11.65 7.00
C PHE A 139 10.31 -11.79 7.90
N LEU A 140 11.48 -11.35 7.43
CA LEU A 140 12.72 -11.41 8.22
C LEU A 140 12.66 -10.48 9.45
N ALA A 141 12.05 -9.31 9.34
CA ALA A 141 11.86 -8.39 10.46
C ALA A 141 10.92 -8.99 11.54
N ASN A 142 9.86 -9.69 11.10
CA ASN A 142 8.95 -10.42 12.00
C ASN A 142 9.67 -11.54 12.78
N LEU A 143 10.53 -12.30 12.10
CA LEU A 143 11.32 -13.35 12.75
C LEU A 143 12.29 -12.81 13.80
N GLN A 144 12.76 -11.56 13.64
CA GLN A 144 13.66 -10.89 14.57
C GLN A 144 12.93 -10.18 15.72
N GLY A 145 11.60 -10.31 15.83
CA GLY A 145 10.79 -9.66 16.85
C GLY A 145 10.79 -8.13 16.79
N LYS A 146 11.26 -7.52 15.71
CA LYS A 146 11.23 -6.07 15.50
C LYS A 146 9.81 -5.64 15.19
N LYS A 147 9.31 -4.60 15.88
CA LYS A 147 8.04 -3.97 15.50
C LYS A 147 8.16 -3.50 14.04
N ILE A 148 7.34 -4.08 13.16
CA ILE A 148 7.35 -3.71 11.75
C ILE A 148 6.62 -2.39 11.62
N SER A 149 7.33 -1.37 11.17
CA SER A 149 6.75 -0.06 10.85
C SER A 149 6.13 -0.01 9.44
N GLN A 150 6.47 -0.98 8.57
CA GLN A 150 5.95 -1.10 7.21
C GLN A 150 5.23 -2.44 7.00
N GLY A 151 4.08 -2.41 6.30
CA GLY A 151 3.38 -3.59 5.84
C GLY A 151 4.10 -4.25 4.65
N GLY A 152 3.78 -5.52 4.38
CA GLY A 152 4.25 -6.23 3.19
C GLY A 152 3.30 -6.14 2.00
N SER A 153 2.24 -5.31 2.06
CA SER A 153 1.28 -5.11 0.96
C SER A 153 1.59 -3.80 0.24
N THR A 154 1.53 -3.83 -1.09
CA THR A 154 1.77 -2.65 -1.94
C THR A 154 0.56 -1.71 -1.97
N ILE A 155 0.74 -0.48 -2.46
CA ILE A 155 -0.34 0.49 -2.72
C ILE A 155 -1.38 -0.13 -3.66
N THR A 156 -0.95 -0.82 -4.73
CA THR A 156 -1.86 -1.49 -5.67
C THR A 156 -2.68 -2.58 -5.00
N GLN A 157 -2.08 -3.38 -4.11
CA GLN A 157 -2.79 -4.39 -3.34
C GLN A 157 -3.80 -3.77 -2.37
N GLN A 158 -3.45 -2.67 -1.72
CA GLN A 158 -4.35 -1.97 -0.82
C GLN A 158 -5.53 -1.32 -1.56
N LEU A 159 -5.29 -0.73 -2.74
CA LEU A 159 -6.33 -0.19 -3.61
C LEU A 159 -7.34 -1.28 -3.98
N VAL A 160 -6.87 -2.39 -4.55
CA VAL A 160 -7.73 -3.52 -4.96
C VAL A 160 -8.50 -4.08 -3.78
N LYS A 161 -7.85 -4.27 -2.64
CA LYS A 161 -8.47 -4.77 -1.41
C LYS A 161 -9.60 -3.86 -0.93
N SER A 162 -9.41 -2.54 -0.96
CA SER A 162 -10.39 -1.59 -0.41
C SER A 162 -11.54 -1.29 -1.36
N THR A 163 -11.32 -1.49 -2.68
CA THR A 163 -12.30 -1.07 -3.69
C THR A 163 -13.05 -2.22 -4.35
N ILE A 164 -12.42 -3.38 -4.54
CA ILE A 164 -12.97 -4.46 -5.34
C ILE A 164 -13.34 -5.68 -4.48
N LEU A 165 -12.55 -5.99 -3.46
CA LEU A 165 -12.67 -7.23 -2.71
C LEU A 165 -13.55 -7.08 -1.45
N SER A 166 -14.17 -8.21 -1.05
CA SER A 166 -14.92 -8.28 0.21
C SER A 166 -13.98 -8.13 1.42
N PRO A 167 -14.48 -7.64 2.58
CA PRO A 167 -13.65 -7.42 3.78
C PRO A 167 -13.16 -8.69 4.47
N GLU A 168 -13.59 -9.88 4.04
CA GLU A 168 -13.24 -11.16 4.64
C GLU A 168 -11.72 -11.42 4.63
N LYS A 169 -11.16 -11.86 5.76
CA LYS A 169 -9.73 -12.15 5.91
C LYS A 169 -9.45 -13.62 5.59
N THR A 170 -9.36 -13.98 4.30
CA THR A 170 -9.07 -15.35 3.85
C THR A 170 -7.82 -15.42 2.98
N TYR A 171 -7.17 -16.60 2.92
CA TYR A 171 -6.07 -16.81 1.98
C TYR A 171 -6.52 -16.69 0.52
N ALA A 172 -7.73 -17.14 0.21
CA ALA A 172 -8.33 -16.99 -1.11
C ALA A 172 -8.43 -15.52 -1.53
N ARG A 173 -8.87 -14.64 -0.62
CA ARG A 173 -8.87 -13.20 -0.86
C ARG A 173 -7.46 -12.66 -1.12
N LYS A 174 -6.44 -13.13 -0.38
CA LYS A 174 -5.05 -12.65 -0.59
C LYS A 174 -4.48 -13.07 -1.96
N ILE A 175 -4.86 -14.24 -2.46
CA ILE A 175 -4.53 -14.67 -3.82
C ILE A 175 -5.26 -13.81 -4.85
N LYS A 176 -6.56 -13.57 -4.68
CA LYS A 176 -7.35 -12.67 -5.55
C LYS A 176 -6.77 -11.25 -5.58
N GLU A 177 -6.38 -10.72 -4.42
CA GLU A 177 -5.70 -9.43 -4.28
C GLU A 177 -4.41 -9.37 -5.12
N ALA A 178 -3.57 -10.39 -5.04
CA ALA A 178 -2.33 -10.46 -5.81
C ALA A 178 -2.59 -10.50 -7.33
N ILE A 179 -3.57 -11.31 -7.78
CA ILE A 179 -3.94 -11.42 -9.19
C ILE A 179 -4.47 -10.08 -9.73
N LEU A 180 -5.43 -9.48 -9.03
CA LEU A 180 -6.03 -8.19 -9.42
C LEU A 180 -5.02 -7.05 -9.37
N SER A 181 -4.04 -7.10 -8.47
CA SER A 181 -2.97 -6.10 -8.42
C SER A 181 -2.11 -6.14 -9.68
N ILE A 182 -1.77 -7.35 -10.17
CA ILE A 182 -1.04 -7.50 -11.44
C ILE A 182 -1.91 -7.02 -12.62
N GLU A 183 -3.19 -7.36 -12.64
CA GLU A 183 -4.12 -6.89 -13.68
C GLU A 183 -4.26 -5.37 -13.67
N THR A 184 -4.32 -4.75 -12.49
CA THR A 184 -4.37 -3.31 -12.33
C THR A 184 -3.12 -2.64 -12.91
N GLU A 185 -1.93 -3.17 -12.65
CA GLU A 185 -0.66 -2.66 -13.17
C GLU A 185 -0.50 -2.85 -14.70
N ILE A 186 -1.22 -3.79 -15.29
CA ILE A 186 -1.28 -3.94 -16.77
C ILE A 186 -2.15 -2.84 -17.38
N LYS A 187 -3.23 -2.43 -16.70
CA LYS A 187 -4.27 -1.54 -17.23
C LYS A 187 -4.03 -0.08 -16.94
N TYR A 188 -3.38 0.23 -15.81
CA TYR A 188 -3.20 1.59 -15.30
C TYR A 188 -1.73 1.92 -15.11
N THR A 189 -1.37 3.16 -15.35
CA THR A 189 -0.05 3.71 -15.02
C THR A 189 0.11 3.84 -13.49
N LYS A 190 1.34 3.94 -13.03
CA LYS A 190 1.64 4.16 -11.61
C LYS A 190 0.97 5.42 -11.04
N GLU A 191 0.92 6.47 -11.84
CA GLU A 191 0.28 7.73 -11.44
C GLU A 191 -1.24 7.57 -11.31
N GLU A 192 -1.88 6.87 -12.25
CA GLU A 192 -3.31 6.57 -12.18
C GLU A 192 -3.64 5.70 -10.96
N ILE A 193 -2.81 4.68 -10.66
CA ILE A 193 -2.98 3.83 -9.48
C ILE A 193 -2.84 4.64 -8.20
N LEU A 194 -1.83 5.51 -8.11
CA LEU A 194 -1.63 6.36 -6.94
C LEU A 194 -2.77 7.37 -6.78
N ASN A 195 -3.26 7.95 -7.88
CA ASN A 195 -4.41 8.84 -7.87
C ASN A 195 -5.68 8.13 -7.38
N LEU A 196 -5.98 6.95 -7.91
CA LEU A 196 -7.10 6.13 -7.46
C LEU A 196 -6.97 5.77 -5.98
N TYR A 197 -5.77 5.40 -5.53
CA TYR A 197 -5.49 5.08 -4.14
C TYR A 197 -5.80 6.27 -3.23
N LEU A 198 -5.19 7.43 -3.48
CA LEU A 198 -5.33 8.62 -2.66
C LEU A 198 -6.76 9.15 -2.62
N ASN A 199 -7.55 8.93 -3.68
CA ASN A 199 -8.95 9.34 -3.76
C ASN A 199 -9.94 8.33 -3.18
N GLN A 200 -9.53 7.08 -2.90
CA GLN A 200 -10.51 6.02 -2.56
C GLN A 200 -10.30 5.37 -1.20
N ILE A 201 -9.10 5.41 -0.62
CA ILE A 201 -8.85 4.74 0.65
C ILE A 201 -9.52 5.43 1.83
N PRO A 202 -9.88 4.66 2.88
CA PRO A 202 -10.42 5.23 4.12
C PRO A 202 -9.32 5.89 4.95
N TYR A 203 -9.60 7.11 5.42
CA TYR A 203 -8.76 7.85 6.37
C TYR A 203 -9.33 7.89 7.79
N GLY A 204 -10.50 7.29 8.02
CA GLY A 204 -11.23 7.35 9.29
C GLY A 204 -12.28 8.46 9.32
N SER A 205 -13.11 8.47 10.37
CA SER A 205 -14.22 9.43 10.52
C SER A 205 -15.14 9.50 9.30
N ASN A 206 -15.37 8.37 8.64
CA ASN A 206 -16.11 8.23 7.37
C ASN A 206 -15.51 9.01 6.20
N ALA A 207 -14.29 9.53 6.31
CA ALA A 207 -13.60 10.22 5.22
C ALA A 207 -12.90 9.21 4.29
N TYR A 208 -13.29 9.21 3.03
CA TYR A 208 -12.70 8.42 1.96
C TYR A 208 -12.03 9.35 0.95
N GLY A 209 -10.75 9.12 0.71
CA GLY A 209 -9.90 9.97 -0.11
C GLY A 209 -9.36 11.21 0.62
N VAL A 210 -8.29 11.76 0.05
CA VAL A 210 -7.48 12.82 0.67
C VAL A 210 -8.25 14.13 0.85
N GLU A 211 -9.12 14.50 -0.08
CA GLU A 211 -9.90 15.74 0.01
C GLU A 211 -10.89 15.67 1.18
N ALA A 212 -11.66 14.58 1.26
CA ALA A 212 -12.59 14.37 2.36
C ALA A 212 -11.87 14.29 3.72
N ALA A 213 -10.67 13.68 3.75
CA ALA A 213 -9.84 13.60 4.94
C ALA A 213 -9.32 15.00 5.36
N SER A 214 -8.80 15.79 4.41
CA SER A 214 -8.32 17.14 4.65
C SER A 214 -9.42 18.03 5.22
N GLN A 215 -10.61 18.00 4.61
CA GLN A 215 -11.78 18.73 5.11
C GLN A 215 -12.20 18.27 6.50
N THR A 216 -12.21 16.94 6.73
CA THR A 216 -12.66 16.37 8.01
C THR A 216 -11.71 16.69 9.14
N PHE A 217 -10.40 16.60 8.93
CA PHE A 217 -9.43 16.74 10.00
C PHE A 217 -8.89 18.16 10.16
N PHE A 218 -8.78 18.94 9.06
CA PHE A 218 -8.16 20.26 9.06
C PHE A 218 -9.08 21.38 8.58
N ASN A 219 -10.29 21.07 8.08
CA ASN A 219 -11.26 22.03 7.53
C ASN A 219 -10.66 22.90 6.41
N LYS A 220 -9.87 22.30 5.52
CA LYS A 220 -9.27 22.94 4.35
C LYS A 220 -9.14 21.98 3.17
N HIS A 221 -8.92 22.52 1.99
CA HIS A 221 -8.69 21.73 0.79
C HIS A 221 -7.36 20.97 0.86
N ALA A 222 -7.30 19.78 0.24
CA ALA A 222 -6.07 18.97 0.23
C ALA A 222 -4.86 19.73 -0.31
N LYS A 223 -5.06 20.59 -1.33
CA LYS A 223 -4.00 21.42 -1.92
C LYS A 223 -3.33 22.41 -0.95
N GLU A 224 -3.99 22.69 0.19
CA GLU A 224 -3.53 23.62 1.21
C GLU A 224 -2.80 22.95 2.37
N LEU A 225 -2.66 21.61 2.32
CA LEU A 225 -2.00 20.85 3.38
C LEU A 225 -0.51 21.21 3.47
N THR A 226 -0.05 21.40 4.69
CA THR A 226 1.37 21.54 5.01
C THR A 226 2.09 20.19 4.91
N ILE A 227 3.42 20.19 5.03
CA ILE A 227 4.23 18.95 5.09
C ILE A 227 3.83 18.13 6.32
N ALA A 228 3.65 18.77 7.47
CA ALA A 228 3.28 18.11 8.72
C ALA A 228 1.89 17.47 8.65
N GLU A 229 0.91 18.18 8.08
CA GLU A 229 -0.44 17.67 7.87
C GLU A 229 -0.48 16.54 6.83
N SER A 230 0.30 16.67 5.75
CA SER A 230 0.46 15.60 4.74
C SER A 230 1.04 14.32 5.34
N ALA A 231 2.07 14.44 6.18
CA ALA A 231 2.64 13.30 6.89
C ALA A 231 1.65 12.67 7.89
N LEU A 232 0.85 13.49 8.57
CA LEU A 232 -0.19 12.98 9.47
C LEU A 232 -1.30 12.25 8.71
N LEU A 233 -1.81 12.80 7.60
CA LEU A 233 -2.80 12.10 6.79
C LEU A 233 -2.26 10.78 6.25
N ALA A 234 -1.01 10.73 5.80
CA ALA A 234 -0.37 9.50 5.34
C ALA A 234 -0.20 8.44 6.46
N ALA A 235 -0.28 8.84 7.72
CA ALA A 235 -0.22 7.91 8.85
C ALA A 235 -1.52 7.13 9.07
N LEU A 236 -2.68 7.67 8.65
CA LEU A 236 -4.01 7.17 9.01
C LEU A 236 -4.40 5.84 8.33
N PRO A 237 -4.11 5.60 7.04
CA PRO A 237 -4.65 4.44 6.29
C PRO A 237 -4.30 3.08 6.88
N GLN A 238 -3.20 2.95 7.60
CA GLN A 238 -2.80 1.70 8.24
C GLN A 238 -3.84 1.18 9.24
N ALA A 239 -4.38 2.08 10.07
CA ALA A 239 -5.37 1.77 11.09
C ALA A 239 -6.22 3.02 11.40
N PRO A 240 -7.17 3.39 10.51
CA PRO A 240 -7.84 4.68 10.55
C PRO A 240 -8.60 4.98 11.85
N SER A 241 -9.18 3.96 12.47
CA SER A 241 -9.89 4.10 13.75
C SER A 241 -8.90 4.25 14.92
N TYR A 242 -7.76 3.54 14.87
CA TYR A 242 -6.75 3.59 15.92
C TYR A 242 -5.98 4.92 15.91
N TYR A 243 -5.54 5.37 14.75
CA TYR A 243 -4.80 6.62 14.57
C TYR A 243 -5.70 7.86 14.41
N SER A 244 -6.99 7.77 14.76
CA SER A 244 -7.88 8.93 14.65
C SER A 244 -7.37 10.11 15.49
N PRO A 245 -7.23 11.32 14.90
CA PRO A 245 -6.89 12.54 15.66
C PRO A 245 -7.90 12.90 16.76
N PHE A 246 -9.11 12.33 16.69
CA PHE A 246 -10.18 12.51 17.67
C PHE A 246 -10.24 11.36 18.69
N GLY A 247 -9.33 10.42 18.61
CA GLY A 247 -9.26 9.24 19.48
C GLY A 247 -8.29 9.39 20.66
N SER A 248 -8.01 8.27 21.32
CA SER A 248 -7.15 8.22 22.50
C SER A 248 -5.67 7.91 22.20
N HIS A 249 -5.29 7.68 20.93
CA HIS A 249 -3.94 7.25 20.55
C HIS A 249 -3.17 8.36 19.81
N MET A 250 -3.28 9.59 20.36
CA MET A 250 -2.65 10.76 19.72
C MET A 250 -1.11 10.67 19.75
N ASP A 251 -0.54 10.13 20.82
CA ASP A 251 0.91 9.97 20.94
C ASP A 251 1.48 9.00 19.92
N GLU A 252 0.77 7.89 19.67
CA GLU A 252 1.14 6.91 18.65
C GLU A 252 0.96 7.46 17.23
N LEU A 253 -0.09 8.25 17.00
CA LEU A 253 -0.27 8.98 15.75
C LEU A 253 0.89 9.95 15.52
N LYS A 254 1.25 10.74 16.54
CA LYS A 254 2.37 11.69 16.46
C LYS A 254 3.70 10.96 16.22
N ALA A 255 3.96 9.88 16.93
CA ALA A 255 5.16 9.07 16.71
C ALA A 255 5.23 8.51 15.27
N ARG A 256 4.07 8.13 14.70
CA ARG A 256 4.00 7.65 13.31
C ARG A 256 4.20 8.80 12.32
N GLN A 257 3.64 9.97 12.56
CA GLN A 257 3.89 11.17 11.76
C GLN A 257 5.38 11.53 11.75
N ASP A 258 6.02 11.56 12.93
CA ASP A 258 7.46 11.86 13.07
C ASP A 258 8.31 10.83 12.30
N TYR A 259 7.94 9.57 12.36
CA TYR A 259 8.60 8.51 11.57
C TYR A 259 8.44 8.73 10.05
N ILE A 260 7.27 9.19 9.58
CA ILE A 260 7.05 9.49 8.16
C ILE A 260 7.93 10.68 7.74
N LEU A 261 7.97 11.74 8.52
CA LEU A 261 8.82 12.91 8.26
C LEU A 261 10.31 12.53 8.20
N GLU A 262 10.78 11.69 9.13
CA GLU A 262 12.15 11.15 9.12
C GLU A 262 12.44 10.36 7.84
N ARG A 263 11.48 9.55 7.40
CA ARG A 263 11.63 8.82 6.14
C ARG A 263 11.63 9.74 4.93
N MET A 264 10.75 10.75 4.88
CA MET A 264 10.74 11.74 3.79
C MET A 264 12.09 12.46 3.69
N LEU A 265 12.70 12.83 4.81
CA LEU A 265 14.05 13.39 4.85
C LEU A 265 15.09 12.37 4.33
N LYS A 266 15.06 11.15 4.83
CA LYS A 266 15.99 10.08 4.44
C LYS A 266 15.94 9.76 2.94
N PHE A 267 14.77 9.82 2.32
CA PHE A 267 14.58 9.58 0.89
C PHE A 267 14.79 10.84 0.03
N GLY A 268 15.07 12.00 0.66
CA GLY A 268 15.36 13.25 -0.04
C GLY A 268 14.13 13.97 -0.59
N TYR A 269 12.91 13.62 -0.14
CA TYR A 269 11.67 14.29 -0.51
C TYR A 269 11.51 15.65 0.17
N ILE A 270 12.14 15.84 1.34
CA ILE A 270 12.22 17.11 2.05
C ILE A 270 13.65 17.38 2.50
N LYS A 271 13.98 18.67 2.68
CA LYS A 271 15.25 19.11 3.22
C LYS A 271 15.22 19.14 4.74
N GLN A 272 16.40 19.21 5.38
CA GLN A 272 16.53 19.27 6.84
C GLN A 272 15.70 20.43 7.46
N GLU A 273 15.75 21.62 6.86
CA GLU A 273 15.01 22.79 7.33
C GLU A 273 13.48 22.54 7.30
N GLN A 274 12.98 21.91 6.24
CA GLN A 274 11.56 21.57 6.10
C GLN A 274 11.13 20.51 7.12
N TYR A 275 12.01 19.52 7.37
CA TYR A 275 11.79 18.51 8.41
C TYR A 275 11.67 19.15 9.80
N ASP A 276 12.63 20.03 10.14
CA ASP A 276 12.66 20.69 11.45
C ASP A 276 11.43 21.58 11.66
N GLN A 277 10.99 22.30 10.62
CA GLN A 277 9.77 23.11 10.63
C GLN A 277 8.53 22.24 10.80
N ALA A 278 8.38 21.19 9.99
CA ALA A 278 7.22 20.29 10.03
C ALA A 278 7.11 19.56 11.37
N LYS A 279 8.24 19.19 11.99
CA LYS A 279 8.25 18.53 13.31
C LYS A 279 7.81 19.45 14.44
N GLN A 280 8.09 20.76 14.34
CA GLN A 280 7.70 21.76 15.35
C GLN A 280 6.30 22.33 15.11
N GLU A 281 5.71 22.09 13.93
CA GLU A 281 4.39 22.58 13.58
C GLU A 281 3.33 22.04 14.53
N LYS A 282 2.57 22.94 15.16
CA LYS A 282 1.43 22.58 15.98
C LYS A 282 0.21 22.40 15.09
N LEU A 283 -0.21 21.17 14.93
CA LEU A 283 -1.40 20.86 14.15
C LEU A 283 -2.66 21.26 14.90
N SER A 284 -3.56 21.90 14.17
CA SER A 284 -4.87 22.28 14.66
C SER A 284 -5.93 21.42 13.98
N PHE A 285 -6.58 20.56 14.76
CA PHE A 285 -7.65 19.72 14.23
C PHE A 285 -8.98 20.45 14.26
N SER A 286 -9.76 20.28 13.21
CA SER A 286 -11.12 20.78 13.14
C SER A 286 -11.94 20.09 14.21
N THR A 287 -12.36 20.84 15.21
CA THR A 287 -13.42 20.36 16.09
C THR A 287 -14.71 20.36 15.29
N ILE A 288 -15.06 19.23 14.69
CA ILE A 288 -16.37 19.03 14.08
C ILE A 288 -17.42 18.94 15.21
N LYS A 289 -17.60 20.02 15.94
CA LYS A 289 -18.93 20.40 16.41
C LYS A 289 -19.52 21.11 15.20
N GLY A 290 -20.22 20.36 14.37
CA GLY A 290 -20.80 20.90 13.16
C GLY A 290 -21.52 22.22 13.49
N LYS A 291 -20.95 23.33 13.03
CA LYS A 291 -21.80 24.46 12.68
C LYS A 291 -22.58 23.95 11.49
N PHE A 292 -23.72 23.40 11.77
CA PHE A 292 -24.70 23.00 10.80
C PHE A 292 -25.44 24.25 10.38
N PRO A 293 -24.98 24.96 9.32
CA PRO A 293 -25.60 26.21 8.93
C PRO A 293 -27.06 25.95 8.52
N ALA A 294 -27.97 26.72 9.04
CA ALA A 294 -29.40 26.66 8.70
C ALA A 294 -29.98 25.21 8.72
N PRO A 295 -29.93 24.46 9.83
CA PRO A 295 -30.25 23.04 9.86
C PRO A 295 -31.67 22.72 9.35
N HIS A 296 -32.64 23.51 9.68
CA HIS A 296 -34.03 23.32 9.21
C HIS A 296 -34.14 23.44 7.70
N PHE A 297 -33.53 24.48 7.13
CA PHE A 297 -33.55 24.69 5.68
C PHE A 297 -32.82 23.57 4.93
N VAL A 298 -31.66 23.21 5.41
CA VAL A 298 -30.86 22.16 4.80
C VAL A 298 -31.56 20.80 4.82
N MET A 299 -32.22 20.46 5.95
CA MET A 299 -33.00 19.22 6.03
C MET A 299 -34.20 19.25 5.09
N TYR A 300 -34.88 20.38 4.97
CA TYR A 300 -35.95 20.57 3.98
C TYR A 300 -35.44 20.36 2.55
N VAL A 301 -34.30 20.95 2.19
CA VAL A 301 -33.71 20.76 0.86
C VAL A 301 -33.31 19.31 0.63
N LYS A 302 -32.69 18.65 1.64
CA LYS A 302 -32.34 17.22 1.57
C LYS A 302 -33.56 16.36 1.33
N GLU A 303 -34.62 16.53 2.13
CA GLU A 303 -35.86 15.78 2.01
C GLU A 303 -36.52 15.97 0.64
N TYR A 304 -36.60 17.22 0.15
CA TYR A 304 -37.08 17.53 -1.20
C TYR A 304 -36.29 16.82 -2.30
N LEU A 305 -34.94 16.75 -2.16
CA LEU A 305 -34.10 16.05 -3.13
C LEU A 305 -34.31 14.53 -3.06
N GLU A 306 -34.42 13.97 -1.85
CA GLU A 306 -34.66 12.54 -1.63
C GLU A 306 -36.03 12.09 -2.17
N GLU A 307 -37.08 12.89 -2.00
CA GLU A 307 -38.39 12.62 -2.59
C GLU A 307 -38.35 12.66 -4.13
N LYS A 308 -37.61 13.62 -4.70
CA LYS A 308 -37.58 13.83 -6.15
C LYS A 308 -36.67 12.85 -6.89
N TYR A 309 -35.54 12.49 -6.33
CA TYR A 309 -34.50 11.71 -7.00
C TYR A 309 -34.21 10.36 -6.35
N GLY A 310 -34.74 10.09 -5.17
CA GLY A 310 -34.46 8.91 -4.37
C GLY A 310 -33.25 9.09 -3.46
N LYS A 311 -33.33 8.53 -2.24
CA LYS A 311 -32.32 8.65 -1.20
C LYS A 311 -30.93 8.20 -1.66
N ASP A 312 -30.83 6.98 -2.20
CA ASP A 312 -29.54 6.41 -2.62
C ASP A 312 -28.87 7.26 -3.72
N TYR A 313 -29.67 7.84 -4.61
CA TYR A 313 -29.17 8.71 -5.66
C TYR A 313 -28.60 10.02 -5.07
N VAL A 314 -29.34 10.65 -4.15
CA VAL A 314 -28.92 11.90 -3.49
C VAL A 314 -27.66 11.70 -2.65
N GLU A 315 -27.52 10.56 -1.98
CA GLU A 315 -26.35 10.25 -1.16
C GLU A 315 -25.08 9.90 -1.97
N GLN A 316 -25.24 9.48 -3.24
CA GLN A 316 -24.14 8.85 -3.99
C GLN A 316 -23.79 9.53 -5.33
N ALA A 317 -24.61 10.49 -5.78
CA ALA A 317 -24.49 11.05 -7.12
C ALA A 317 -23.55 12.26 -7.22
N GLY A 318 -23.00 12.76 -6.10
CA GLY A 318 -22.09 13.90 -6.11
C GLY A 318 -22.74 15.20 -6.60
N LEU A 319 -24.03 15.39 -6.32
CA LEU A 319 -24.72 16.58 -6.78
C LEU A 319 -24.16 17.84 -6.12
N LYS A 320 -24.04 18.91 -6.91
CA LYS A 320 -23.80 20.26 -6.41
C LYS A 320 -25.11 21.04 -6.42
N VAL A 321 -25.70 21.22 -5.24
CA VAL A 321 -27.02 21.84 -5.07
C VAL A 321 -26.81 23.28 -4.61
N TYR A 322 -27.16 24.23 -5.46
CA TYR A 322 -27.14 25.66 -5.15
C TYR A 322 -28.52 26.08 -4.71
N THR A 323 -28.63 26.57 -3.50
CA THR A 323 -29.90 27.00 -2.93
C THR A 323 -30.15 28.51 -3.13
N THR A 324 -31.32 28.94 -2.73
CA THR A 324 -31.65 30.40 -2.72
C THR A 324 -31.30 31.06 -1.40
N LEU A 325 -30.78 30.33 -0.41
CA LEU A 325 -30.45 30.85 0.92
C LEU A 325 -29.27 31.84 0.83
N ASP A 326 -29.52 33.04 1.36
CA ASP A 326 -28.47 34.02 1.61
C ASP A 326 -27.99 33.85 3.06
N TRP A 327 -26.87 33.18 3.22
CA TRP A 327 -26.32 32.88 4.55
C TRP A 327 -25.61 34.06 5.15
#